data_827ef0752a82e7ff05da41c5fef226bd
#
_entry.id   827ef0752a82e7ff05da41c5fef226bd
#
_cell.length_a   1.000
_cell.length_b   1.000
_cell.length_c   1.000
_cell.angle_alpha   90.00
_cell.angle_beta   90.00
_cell.angle_gamma   90.00
#
_symmetry.space_group_name_H-M   'P 1'
#
loop_
_entity.id
_entity.type
_entity.pdbx_description
1 polymer ?
#
loop_
_entity_poly.entity_id
_entity_poly.type
_entity_poly.pdbx_seq_one_letter_code
_entity_poly.pdbx_strand_id
1 'polypeptide(L)'
;DLDKEGFAIPLEEVTQPKIGYISEFASGMEPLTMLKWSNQSDDLQKWFIETGGLLKRLQVLTKLAERLRTLHSKGLIYCDLSPNNVFVSSDVKNSHVFLIDLDNLRYRTSITHNIYTPFYAAPELVRSVSANSIESDCFSFAIIAYEILTFNHPLIGDYVTDGEPELEEQALSGKLPWVDHSTDELNRRSSGIPSSFFITDSLRDLFKRTFEEGLNDPIKRPTISEWCNGFNKALNEVIKCPDCGIHYPHTISGECPFCGKSSDSIIKIQMKRWERLSRYDKTTNTMQEPFGLAPMVFEEIIIDKYTTKYIKSSHFL
;
A
#
# COMPACT_ATOMS: atom_id res chain seq x y z
N ASP A 1 18.53 -15.26 4.23
CA ASP A 1 18.26 -14.76 5.56
C ASP A 1 17.35 -13.53 5.47
N LEU A 2 16.39 -13.41 6.38
CA LEU A 2 15.55 -12.24 6.55
C LEU A 2 16.26 -11.23 7.45
N ASP A 3 15.96 -9.95 7.23
CA ASP A 3 16.51 -8.85 8.04
C ASP A 3 15.80 -8.77 9.41
N LYS A 4 16.57 -8.83 10.48
CA LYS A 4 16.04 -8.74 11.86
C LYS A 4 15.38 -7.40 12.18
N GLU A 5 15.73 -6.34 11.47
CA GLU A 5 15.14 -5.02 11.68
C GLU A 5 13.70 -4.90 11.16
N GLY A 6 13.25 -5.83 10.32
CA GLY A 6 11.92 -5.78 9.71
C GLY A 6 11.02 -6.96 10.00
N PHE A 7 11.52 -7.99 10.68
CA PHE A 7 10.81 -9.25 10.87
C PHE A 7 11.07 -9.85 12.26
N ALA A 8 10.01 -10.31 12.93
CA ALA A 8 10.08 -11.00 14.23
C ALA A 8 10.64 -12.42 14.06
N ILE A 9 11.92 -12.51 13.71
CA ILE A 9 12.58 -13.80 13.48
C ILE A 9 12.68 -14.56 14.80
N PRO A 10 12.32 -15.88 14.84
CA PRO A 10 12.53 -16.72 16.01
C PRO A 10 14.01 -16.74 16.41
N LEU A 11 14.27 -16.48 17.70
CA LEU A 11 15.61 -16.49 18.29
C LEU A 11 15.90 -17.83 18.96
N GLU A 12 14.89 -18.40 19.65
CA GLU A 12 15.01 -19.61 20.43
C GLU A 12 13.69 -20.38 20.44
N GLU A 13 13.76 -21.71 20.38
CA GLU A 13 12.62 -22.59 20.52
C GLU A 13 12.30 -22.85 22.00
N VAL A 14 11.02 -22.80 22.35
CA VAL A 14 10.51 -23.14 23.68
C VAL A 14 9.71 -24.43 23.58
N THR A 15 10.12 -25.46 24.31
CA THR A 15 9.46 -26.78 24.29
C THR A 15 8.55 -27.03 25.48
N GLN A 16 8.71 -26.28 26.59
CA GLN A 16 7.92 -26.42 27.83
C GLN A 16 7.58 -25.02 28.39
N PRO A 17 6.39 -24.84 29.02
CA PRO A 17 5.28 -25.78 29.19
C PRO A 17 4.46 -25.98 27.94
N LYS A 18 4.67 -25.18 26.91
CA LYS A 18 4.06 -25.25 25.58
C LYS A 18 5.13 -25.06 24.53
N ILE A 19 4.95 -25.69 23.38
CA ILE A 19 5.80 -25.48 22.21
C ILE A 19 5.56 -24.07 21.67
N GLY A 20 6.64 -23.36 21.38
CA GLY A 20 6.61 -22.00 20.84
C GLY A 20 8.02 -21.50 20.53
N TYR A 21 8.15 -20.21 20.33
CA TYR A 21 9.45 -19.57 20.12
C TYR A 21 9.52 -18.20 20.82
N ILE A 22 10.72 -17.76 21.07
CA ILE A 22 11.02 -16.41 21.55
C ILE A 22 11.48 -15.59 20.37
N SER A 23 10.94 -14.40 20.21
CA SER A 23 11.38 -13.39 19.24
C SER A 23 11.78 -12.10 19.98
N GLU A 24 12.44 -11.20 19.27
CA GLU A 24 12.76 -9.88 19.81
C GLU A 24 11.48 -9.08 20.06
N PHE A 25 11.43 -8.40 21.20
CA PHE A 25 10.30 -7.53 21.53
C PHE A 25 10.39 -6.21 20.76
N ALA A 26 9.35 -5.88 20.02
CA ALA A 26 9.25 -4.65 19.23
C ALA A 26 8.97 -3.43 20.14
N SER A 27 9.98 -2.99 20.90
CA SER A 27 9.85 -1.84 21.80
C SER A 27 9.56 -0.54 21.05
N GLY A 28 8.60 0.25 21.53
CA GLY A 28 8.19 1.50 20.86
C GLY A 28 7.43 1.31 19.55
N MET A 29 6.90 0.11 19.35
CA MET A 29 6.08 -0.24 18.20
C MET A 29 4.65 -0.55 18.65
N GLU A 30 3.69 -0.17 17.80
CA GLU A 30 2.26 -0.40 18.01
C GLU A 30 1.67 -1.12 16.78
N PRO A 31 0.58 -1.88 16.93
CA PRO A 31 -0.09 -2.46 15.77
C PRO A 31 -0.50 -1.39 14.76
N LEU A 32 -0.48 -1.71 13.47
CA LEU A 32 -0.88 -0.80 12.39
C LEU A 32 -2.32 -0.29 12.56
N THR A 33 -3.14 -1.00 13.32
CA THR A 33 -4.49 -0.56 13.71
C THR A 33 -4.52 0.81 14.38
N MET A 34 -3.42 1.28 14.99
CA MET A 34 -3.32 2.65 15.53
C MET A 34 -3.53 3.73 14.47
N LEU A 35 -3.28 3.43 13.21
CA LEU A 35 -3.50 4.35 12.08
C LEU A 35 -4.90 4.22 11.46
N LYS A 36 -5.73 3.29 11.93
CA LYS A 36 -7.14 3.17 11.56
C LYS A 36 -7.96 4.09 12.46
N TRP A 37 -8.92 4.80 11.87
CA TRP A 37 -9.86 5.59 12.66
C TRP A 37 -10.72 4.69 13.55
N SER A 38 -10.72 4.98 14.84
CA SER A 38 -11.67 4.38 15.78
C SER A 38 -12.56 5.49 16.36
N ASN A 39 -13.85 5.22 16.54
CA ASN A 39 -14.83 6.17 17.09
C ASN A 39 -14.51 6.65 18.52
N GLN A 40 -13.30 6.44 19.00
CA GLN A 40 -12.84 6.86 20.34
C GLN A 40 -12.36 8.32 20.38
N SER A 41 -12.17 8.97 19.23
CA SER A 41 -11.82 10.39 19.15
C SER A 41 -12.96 11.17 18.52
N ASP A 42 -13.40 12.25 19.17
CA ASP A 42 -14.47 13.13 18.66
C ASP A 42 -14.00 14.04 17.51
N ASP A 43 -12.69 14.11 17.26
CA ASP A 43 -12.08 14.98 16.24
C ASP A 43 -11.14 14.18 15.32
N LEU A 44 -11.70 13.76 14.17
CA LEU A 44 -10.95 13.04 13.13
C LEU A 44 -9.76 13.84 12.60
N GLN A 45 -9.91 15.14 12.39
CA GLN A 45 -8.85 15.96 11.83
C GLN A 45 -7.68 16.06 12.80
N LYS A 46 -7.93 16.31 14.07
CA LYS A 46 -6.92 16.37 15.12
C LYS A 46 -6.18 15.04 15.23
N TRP A 47 -6.91 13.94 15.36
CA TRP A 47 -6.32 12.59 15.42
C TRP A 47 -5.48 12.28 14.18
N PHE A 48 -5.96 12.63 12.99
CA PHE A 48 -5.23 12.40 11.74
C PHE A 48 -3.89 13.14 11.72
N ILE A 49 -3.87 14.40 12.18
CA ILE A 49 -2.63 15.19 12.29
C ILE A 49 -1.71 14.60 13.36
N GLU A 50 -2.22 14.28 14.53
CA GLU A 50 -1.46 13.72 15.66
C GLU A 50 -0.84 12.36 15.34
N THR A 51 -1.48 11.56 14.49
CA THR A 51 -0.94 10.27 14.00
C THR A 51 -0.05 10.40 12.77
N GLY A 52 0.34 11.63 12.37
CA GLY A 52 1.29 11.91 11.29
C GLY A 52 0.68 12.10 9.91
N GLY A 53 -0.64 12.16 9.83
CA GLY A 53 -1.37 12.50 8.61
C GLY A 53 -1.12 11.53 7.44
N LEU A 54 -1.32 12.04 6.23
CA LEU A 54 -1.14 11.28 5.00
C LEU A 54 0.33 10.86 4.79
N LEU A 55 1.27 11.74 5.11
CA LEU A 55 2.70 11.46 4.88
C LEU A 55 3.17 10.22 5.65
N LYS A 56 2.84 10.11 6.95
CA LYS A 56 3.17 8.94 7.77
C LYS A 56 2.56 7.67 7.20
N ARG A 57 1.29 7.72 6.79
CA ARG A 57 0.57 6.58 6.20
C ARG A 57 1.23 6.08 4.93
N LEU A 58 1.55 6.99 4.00
CA LEU A 58 2.26 6.64 2.77
C LEU A 58 3.64 6.04 3.05
N GLN A 59 4.40 6.62 3.99
CA GLN A 59 5.72 6.09 4.36
C GLN A 59 5.64 4.69 4.99
N VAL A 60 4.69 4.45 5.89
CA VAL A 60 4.47 3.15 6.51
C VAL A 60 4.06 2.12 5.46
N LEU A 61 3.13 2.46 4.57
CA LEU A 61 2.69 1.56 3.49
C LEU A 61 3.81 1.27 2.49
N THR A 62 4.66 2.25 2.19
CA THR A 62 5.88 2.03 1.40
C THR A 62 6.79 0.99 2.07
N LYS A 63 7.04 1.15 3.38
CA LYS A 63 7.88 0.21 4.14
C LYS A 63 7.26 -1.19 4.23
N LEU A 64 5.95 -1.29 4.43
CA LEU A 64 5.24 -2.57 4.41
C LEU A 64 5.38 -3.26 3.06
N ALA A 65 5.18 -2.53 1.95
CA ALA A 65 5.39 -3.07 0.61
C ALA A 65 6.83 -3.55 0.38
N GLU A 66 7.84 -2.81 0.89
CA GLU A 66 9.25 -3.22 0.82
C GLU A 66 9.51 -4.52 1.60
N ARG A 67 8.90 -4.70 2.78
CA ARG A 67 9.00 -5.95 3.57
C ARG A 67 8.39 -7.13 2.81
N LEU A 68 7.19 -6.97 2.30
CA LEU A 68 6.53 -8.02 1.49
C LEU A 68 7.33 -8.33 0.21
N ARG A 69 7.88 -7.32 -0.47
CA ARG A 69 8.76 -7.53 -1.63
C ARG A 69 9.97 -8.39 -1.28
N THR A 70 10.55 -8.19 -0.10
CA THR A 70 11.67 -9.02 0.39
C THR A 70 11.25 -10.47 0.55
N LEU A 71 10.06 -10.76 1.11
CA LEU A 71 9.52 -12.12 1.24
C LEU A 71 9.27 -12.73 -0.15
N HIS A 72 8.50 -12.03 -0.99
CA HIS A 72 8.12 -12.51 -2.31
C HIS A 72 9.34 -12.79 -3.21
N SER A 73 10.40 -11.97 -3.11
CA SER A 73 11.66 -12.21 -3.85
C SER A 73 12.37 -13.49 -3.46
N LYS A 74 12.07 -14.05 -2.29
CA LYS A 74 12.57 -15.31 -1.77
C LYS A 74 11.60 -16.48 -2.00
N GLY A 75 10.48 -16.24 -2.68
CA GLY A 75 9.42 -17.23 -2.89
C GLY A 75 8.59 -17.52 -1.65
N LEU A 76 8.67 -16.65 -0.61
CA LEU A 76 7.89 -16.77 0.61
C LEU A 76 6.58 -15.99 0.47
N ILE A 77 5.51 -16.59 0.98
CA ILE A 77 4.16 -16.03 1.08
C ILE A 77 3.89 -15.79 2.55
N TYR A 78 3.39 -14.60 2.89
CA TYR A 78 3.10 -14.25 4.29
C TYR A 78 1.85 -14.97 4.81
N CYS A 79 0.85 -15.16 3.95
CA CYS A 79 -0.43 -15.85 4.14
C CYS A 79 -1.44 -15.07 5.01
N ASP A 80 -1.08 -14.63 6.21
CA ASP A 80 -2.00 -13.99 7.17
C ASP A 80 -1.70 -12.49 7.35
N LEU A 81 -1.68 -11.77 6.26
CA LEU A 81 -1.43 -10.33 6.30
C LEU A 81 -2.67 -9.57 6.80
N SER A 82 -2.53 -8.98 7.97
CA SER A 82 -3.57 -8.14 8.61
C SER A 82 -2.92 -6.99 9.39
N PRO A 83 -3.65 -5.91 9.72
CA PRO A 83 -3.10 -4.79 10.50
C PRO A 83 -2.61 -5.18 11.90
N ASN A 84 -3.10 -6.29 12.47
CA ASN A 84 -2.66 -6.78 13.77
C ASN A 84 -1.29 -7.45 13.71
N ASN A 85 -0.90 -7.98 12.55
CA ASN A 85 0.38 -8.66 12.32
C ASN A 85 1.46 -7.71 11.78
N VAL A 86 1.14 -6.42 11.65
CA VAL A 86 2.04 -5.36 11.21
C VAL A 86 2.20 -4.37 12.34
N PHE A 87 3.43 -4.22 12.85
CA PHE A 87 3.76 -3.23 13.86
C PHE A 87 4.46 -2.03 13.23
N VAL A 88 4.15 -0.85 13.72
CA VAL A 88 4.70 0.42 13.25
C VAL A 88 5.22 1.25 14.41
N SER A 89 6.23 2.06 14.18
CA SER A 89 6.76 2.94 15.22
C SER A 89 5.67 3.89 15.75
N SER A 90 5.56 3.97 17.08
CA SER A 90 4.70 4.95 17.77
C SER A 90 5.21 6.39 17.59
N ASP A 91 6.50 6.59 17.29
CA ASP A 91 7.04 7.90 16.91
C ASP A 91 6.52 8.30 15.52
N VAL A 92 5.79 9.41 15.46
CA VAL A 92 5.19 9.97 14.24
C VAL A 92 6.23 10.26 13.15
N LYS A 93 7.46 10.57 13.54
CA LYS A 93 8.56 10.90 12.61
C LYS A 93 9.27 9.66 12.07
N ASN A 94 9.03 8.50 12.66
CA ASN A 94 9.66 7.24 12.28
C ASN A 94 8.65 6.31 11.61
N SER A 95 8.88 5.94 10.37
CA SER A 95 8.01 5.06 9.58
C SER A 95 8.47 3.60 9.59
N HIS A 96 9.18 3.16 10.64
CA HIS A 96 9.62 1.78 10.76
C HIS A 96 8.43 0.82 10.78
N VAL A 97 8.57 -0.31 10.08
CA VAL A 97 7.57 -1.38 9.99
C VAL A 97 8.22 -2.71 10.33
N PHE A 98 7.55 -3.47 11.18
CA PHE A 98 8.00 -4.75 11.69
C PHE A 98 6.87 -5.78 11.54
N LEU A 99 7.14 -6.86 10.82
CA LEU A 99 6.18 -7.96 10.63
C LEU A 99 6.38 -9.01 11.72
N ILE A 100 5.28 -9.35 12.38
CA ILE A 100 5.22 -10.39 13.41
C ILE A 100 4.50 -11.64 12.88
N ASP A 101 4.35 -12.66 13.70
CA ASP A 101 3.59 -13.88 13.39
C ASP A 101 4.10 -14.58 12.11
N LEU A 102 5.41 -14.84 12.07
CA LEU A 102 6.09 -15.44 10.93
C LEU A 102 5.92 -16.95 10.80
N ASP A 103 5.26 -17.62 11.73
CA ASP A 103 4.98 -19.06 11.71
C ASP A 103 4.00 -19.46 10.58
N ASN A 104 3.27 -18.49 10.07
CA ASN A 104 2.43 -18.65 8.88
C ASN A 104 3.16 -18.49 7.54
N LEU A 105 4.45 -18.13 7.53
CA LEU A 105 5.24 -18.06 6.29
C LEU A 105 5.30 -19.41 5.59
N ARG A 106 5.05 -19.43 4.30
CA ARG A 106 5.07 -20.64 3.47
C ARG A 106 5.77 -20.41 2.14
N TYR A 107 6.41 -21.47 1.65
CA TYR A 107 6.77 -21.52 0.24
C TYR A 107 5.54 -21.90 -0.60
N ARG A 108 5.43 -21.39 -1.81
CA ARG A 108 4.30 -21.67 -2.72
C ARG A 108 3.98 -23.16 -2.88
N THR A 109 4.98 -24.02 -2.80
CA THR A 109 4.84 -25.47 -2.96
C THR A 109 4.40 -26.20 -1.70
N SER A 110 4.35 -25.54 -0.56
CA SER A 110 4.08 -26.17 0.75
C SER A 110 2.71 -25.84 1.34
N ILE A 111 1.86 -25.12 0.60
CA ILE A 111 0.57 -24.66 1.13
C ILE A 111 -0.46 -25.79 0.99
N THR A 112 -0.97 -26.26 2.12
CA THR A 112 -2.00 -27.30 2.22
C THR A 112 -3.33 -26.80 2.75
N HIS A 113 -3.34 -25.63 3.41
CA HIS A 113 -4.52 -25.04 4.04
C HIS A 113 -4.53 -23.55 3.79
N ASN A 114 -5.74 -22.96 3.68
CA ASN A 114 -5.90 -21.52 3.62
C ASN A 114 -5.77 -20.91 5.01
N ILE A 115 -4.89 -19.91 5.13
CA ILE A 115 -4.68 -19.14 6.34
C ILE A 115 -4.98 -17.68 5.99
N TYR A 116 -5.88 -17.05 6.71
CA TYR A 116 -6.20 -15.64 6.54
C TYR A 116 -6.96 -15.07 7.73
N THR A 117 -6.82 -13.80 7.96
CA THR A 117 -7.68 -13.02 8.85
C THR A 117 -8.94 -12.59 8.10
N PRO A 118 -10.17 -12.82 8.64
CA PRO A 118 -11.39 -12.29 8.05
C PRO A 118 -11.27 -10.80 7.68
N PHE A 119 -11.96 -10.37 6.62
CA PHE A 119 -11.90 -9.04 5.99
C PHE A 119 -10.62 -8.72 5.20
N TYR A 120 -9.50 -9.44 5.42
CA TYR A 120 -8.26 -9.21 4.67
C TYR A 120 -7.98 -10.29 3.63
N ALA A 121 -8.81 -11.31 3.58
CA ALA A 121 -8.66 -12.43 2.64
C ALA A 121 -8.98 -12.04 1.20
N ALA A 122 -8.20 -12.57 0.27
CA ALA A 122 -8.55 -12.50 -1.15
C ALA A 122 -9.80 -13.36 -1.45
N PRO A 123 -10.67 -12.97 -2.41
CA PRO A 123 -11.94 -13.65 -2.68
C PRO A 123 -11.81 -15.14 -2.99
N GLU A 124 -10.74 -15.56 -3.65
CA GLU A 124 -10.46 -16.97 -3.94
C GLU A 124 -10.19 -17.80 -2.68
N LEU A 125 -9.66 -17.20 -1.62
CA LEU A 125 -9.47 -17.85 -0.32
C LEU A 125 -10.80 -17.96 0.43
N VAL A 126 -11.60 -16.89 0.43
CA VAL A 126 -12.95 -16.89 1.03
C VAL A 126 -13.81 -17.97 0.41
N ARG A 127 -13.77 -18.11 -0.92
CA ARG A 127 -14.49 -19.15 -1.66
C ARG A 127 -13.84 -20.54 -1.56
N SER A 128 -12.67 -20.66 -0.94
CA SER A 128 -11.89 -21.92 -0.83
C SER A 128 -11.60 -22.58 -2.19
N VAL A 129 -11.41 -21.76 -3.24
CA VAL A 129 -11.11 -22.27 -4.60
C VAL A 129 -9.62 -22.26 -4.94
N SER A 130 -8.80 -21.63 -4.11
CA SER A 130 -7.36 -21.56 -4.27
C SER A 130 -6.66 -21.55 -2.91
N ALA A 131 -5.38 -21.89 -2.89
CA ALA A 131 -4.52 -21.74 -1.73
C ALA A 131 -3.89 -20.33 -1.69
N ASN A 132 -3.31 -19.95 -0.53
CA ASN A 132 -2.54 -18.70 -0.39
C ASN A 132 -1.45 -18.59 -1.47
N SER A 133 -1.26 -17.40 -1.97
CA SER A 133 -0.31 -17.08 -3.03
C SER A 133 0.29 -15.68 -2.84
N ILE A 134 1.30 -15.34 -3.63
CA ILE A 134 1.84 -13.97 -3.69
C ILE A 134 0.74 -12.97 -4.07
N GLU A 135 -0.15 -13.36 -4.97
CA GLU A 135 -1.27 -12.57 -5.43
C GLU A 135 -2.33 -12.35 -4.33
N SER A 136 -2.52 -13.33 -3.43
CA SER A 136 -3.39 -13.16 -2.26
C SER A 136 -2.78 -12.21 -1.22
N ASP A 137 -1.46 -12.26 -0.98
CA ASP A 137 -0.77 -11.27 -0.14
C ASP A 137 -0.89 -9.86 -0.72
N CYS A 138 -0.77 -9.70 -2.06
CA CYS A 138 -0.96 -8.40 -2.73
C CYS A 138 -2.38 -7.88 -2.55
N PHE A 139 -3.39 -8.75 -2.53
CA PHE A 139 -4.78 -8.36 -2.29
C PHE A 139 -4.99 -7.90 -0.84
N SER A 140 -4.49 -8.67 0.13
CA SER A 140 -4.54 -8.30 1.56
C SER A 140 -3.82 -6.97 1.82
N PHE A 141 -2.66 -6.77 1.19
CA PHE A 141 -1.94 -5.50 1.23
C PHE A 141 -2.77 -4.34 0.69
N ALA A 142 -3.47 -4.54 -0.43
CA ALA A 142 -4.30 -3.50 -1.04
C ALA A 142 -5.49 -3.12 -0.13
N ILE A 143 -6.14 -4.10 0.53
CA ILE A 143 -7.18 -3.82 1.52
C ILE A 143 -6.61 -2.94 2.64
N ILE A 144 -5.49 -3.36 3.25
CA ILE A 144 -4.83 -2.62 4.33
C ILE A 144 -4.48 -1.20 3.86
N ALA A 145 -3.90 -1.07 2.67
CA ALA A 145 -3.49 0.22 2.13
C ALA A 145 -4.69 1.15 1.93
N TYR A 146 -5.78 0.63 1.38
CA TYR A 146 -7.00 1.41 1.19
C TYR A 146 -7.61 1.85 2.53
N GLU A 147 -7.74 0.94 3.50
CA GLU A 147 -8.27 1.26 4.83
C GLU A 147 -7.43 2.30 5.58
N ILE A 148 -6.10 2.18 5.54
CA ILE A 148 -5.20 3.12 6.23
C ILE A 148 -5.25 4.52 5.60
N LEU A 149 -5.47 4.61 4.28
CA LEU A 149 -5.57 5.89 3.58
C LEU A 149 -6.95 6.53 3.70
N THR A 150 -8.03 5.75 3.56
CA THR A 150 -9.40 6.27 3.42
C THR A 150 -10.30 6.04 4.63
N PHE A 151 -9.83 5.28 5.62
CA PHE A 151 -10.57 4.83 6.81
C PHE A 151 -11.78 3.93 6.51
N ASN A 152 -11.89 3.45 5.27
CA ASN A 152 -12.97 2.61 4.79
C ASN A 152 -12.45 1.28 4.26
N HIS A 153 -13.22 0.21 4.44
CA HIS A 153 -12.92 -1.06 3.79
C HIS A 153 -13.32 -1.00 2.31
N PRO A 154 -12.45 -1.42 1.35
CA PRO A 154 -12.72 -1.25 -0.07
C PRO A 154 -13.92 -2.06 -0.59
N LEU A 155 -14.29 -3.15 0.09
CA LEU A 155 -15.40 -4.02 -0.34
C LEU A 155 -16.69 -3.79 0.45
N ILE A 156 -16.68 -2.98 1.53
CA ILE A 156 -17.83 -2.75 2.39
C ILE A 156 -18.32 -1.31 2.19
N GLY A 157 -19.29 -1.13 1.32
CA GLY A 157 -19.97 0.13 1.04
C GLY A 157 -21.33 0.22 1.69
N ASP A 158 -22.13 1.23 1.30
CA ASP A 158 -23.45 1.47 1.89
C ASP A 158 -24.42 0.31 1.62
N TYR A 159 -24.39 -0.27 0.41
CA TYR A 159 -25.25 -1.41 0.07
C TYR A 159 -25.03 -2.62 0.99
N VAL A 160 -23.79 -2.87 1.40
CA VAL A 160 -23.45 -3.95 2.33
C VAL A 160 -23.79 -3.55 3.76
N THR A 161 -23.47 -2.31 4.15
CA THR A 161 -23.66 -1.84 5.54
C THR A 161 -25.13 -1.73 5.93
N ASP A 162 -25.96 -1.28 5.00
CA ASP A 162 -27.40 -1.03 5.23
C ASP A 162 -28.27 -2.24 4.86
N GLY A 163 -27.67 -3.30 4.32
CA GLY A 163 -28.36 -4.48 3.83
C GLY A 163 -28.34 -5.67 4.77
N GLU A 164 -28.73 -6.85 4.25
CA GLU A 164 -28.77 -8.08 5.01
C GLU A 164 -27.34 -8.63 5.26
N PRO A 165 -27.09 -9.38 6.37
CA PRO A 165 -25.75 -9.88 6.73
C PRO A 165 -25.07 -10.72 5.65
N GLU A 166 -25.82 -11.38 4.79
CA GLU A 166 -25.32 -12.19 3.68
C GLU A 166 -24.58 -11.37 2.61
N LEU A 167 -24.86 -10.06 2.55
CA LEU A 167 -24.17 -9.15 1.60
C LEU A 167 -22.70 -8.97 1.96
N GLU A 168 -22.33 -9.06 3.23
CA GLU A 168 -20.93 -9.01 3.66
C GLU A 168 -20.14 -10.19 3.06
N GLU A 169 -20.67 -11.41 3.18
CA GLU A 169 -20.04 -12.60 2.55
C GLU A 169 -19.97 -12.45 1.03
N GLN A 170 -21.02 -11.91 0.41
CA GLN A 170 -21.01 -11.66 -1.04
C GLN A 170 -19.93 -10.65 -1.44
N ALA A 171 -19.78 -9.57 -0.69
CA ALA A 171 -18.73 -8.57 -0.92
C ALA A 171 -17.33 -9.18 -0.77
N LEU A 172 -17.07 -9.83 0.37
CA LEU A 172 -15.77 -10.45 0.67
C LEU A 172 -15.42 -11.60 -0.29
N SER A 173 -16.43 -12.29 -0.84
CA SER A 173 -16.23 -13.32 -1.86
C SER A 173 -16.09 -12.78 -3.29
N GLY A 174 -16.08 -11.46 -3.47
CA GLY A 174 -15.88 -10.79 -4.77
C GLY A 174 -17.08 -10.86 -5.71
N LYS A 175 -18.31 -10.97 -5.17
CA LYS A 175 -19.55 -10.98 -5.95
C LYS A 175 -20.17 -9.58 -6.10
N LEU A 176 -19.71 -8.59 -5.31
CA LEU A 176 -20.17 -7.22 -5.36
C LEU A 176 -19.01 -6.31 -5.85
N PRO A 177 -19.35 -5.16 -6.46
CA PRO A 177 -18.33 -4.17 -6.83
C PRO A 177 -17.69 -3.57 -5.58
N TRP A 178 -16.44 -3.10 -5.70
CA TRP A 178 -15.81 -2.33 -4.63
C TRP A 178 -16.38 -0.91 -4.56
N VAL A 179 -16.09 -0.21 -3.46
CA VAL A 179 -16.73 1.08 -3.12
C VAL A 179 -16.43 2.23 -4.11
N ASP A 180 -15.29 2.21 -4.78
CA ASP A 180 -14.88 3.22 -5.78
C ASP A 180 -14.89 2.63 -7.20
N HIS A 181 -15.75 1.65 -7.50
CA HIS A 181 -15.83 1.02 -8.82
C HIS A 181 -16.09 2.03 -9.93
N SER A 182 -15.37 1.91 -11.05
CA SER A 182 -15.34 2.92 -12.10
C SER A 182 -16.68 3.14 -12.83
N THR A 183 -17.55 2.13 -12.86
CA THR A 183 -18.83 2.15 -13.62
C THR A 183 -20.01 1.58 -12.86
N ASP A 184 -19.79 0.80 -11.81
CA ASP A 184 -20.85 0.17 -11.00
C ASP A 184 -20.93 0.84 -9.63
N GLU A 185 -21.98 1.59 -9.39
CA GLU A 185 -22.17 2.38 -8.16
C GLU A 185 -22.94 1.63 -7.07
N LEU A 186 -23.29 0.35 -7.28
CA LEU A 186 -24.16 -0.42 -6.36
C LEU A 186 -23.66 -0.37 -4.90
N ASN A 187 -22.35 -0.55 -4.70
CA ASN A 187 -21.72 -0.62 -3.38
C ASN A 187 -20.94 0.66 -3.01
N ARG A 188 -21.28 1.79 -3.65
CA ARG A 188 -20.62 3.09 -3.39
C ARG A 188 -20.92 3.57 -1.98
N ARG A 189 -19.97 4.29 -1.39
CA ARG A 189 -20.20 5.05 -0.15
C ARG A 189 -20.71 6.45 -0.47
N SER A 190 -21.83 6.82 0.13
CA SER A 190 -22.44 8.15 -0.03
C SER A 190 -21.96 9.15 1.02
N SER A 191 -21.37 8.67 2.12
CA SER A 191 -20.91 9.46 3.26
C SER A 191 -19.41 9.26 3.52
N GLY A 192 -18.82 10.19 4.27
CA GLY A 192 -17.42 10.17 4.64
C GLY A 192 -16.54 11.08 3.78
N ILE A 193 -15.22 10.98 3.97
CA ILE A 193 -14.25 11.77 3.22
C ILE A 193 -13.97 11.05 1.89
N PRO A 194 -14.07 11.74 0.73
CA PRO A 194 -13.77 11.14 -0.56
C PRO A 194 -12.35 10.56 -0.62
N SER A 195 -12.20 9.37 -1.18
CA SER A 195 -10.90 8.69 -1.32
C SER A 195 -9.89 9.54 -2.11
N SER A 196 -10.36 10.38 -3.02
CA SER A 196 -9.55 11.33 -3.80
C SER A 196 -8.77 12.33 -2.95
N PHE A 197 -9.13 12.54 -1.67
CA PHE A 197 -8.38 13.42 -0.76
C PHE A 197 -7.06 12.81 -0.29
N PHE A 198 -6.91 11.49 -0.42
CA PHE A 198 -5.77 10.75 0.10
C PHE A 198 -5.04 9.92 -0.98
N ILE A 199 -5.77 9.52 -2.02
CA ILE A 199 -5.26 8.61 -3.06
C ILE A 199 -4.85 9.42 -4.29
N THR A 200 -3.56 9.33 -4.67
CA THR A 200 -3.04 9.91 -5.92
C THR A 200 -3.53 9.11 -7.13
N ASP A 201 -3.46 9.69 -8.33
CA ASP A 201 -3.89 8.99 -9.55
C ASP A 201 -3.10 7.69 -9.78
N SER A 202 -1.79 7.70 -9.48
CA SER A 202 -0.96 6.49 -9.60
C SER A 202 -1.38 5.37 -8.66
N LEU A 203 -1.82 5.68 -7.43
CA LEU A 203 -2.35 4.67 -6.50
C LEU A 203 -3.75 4.23 -6.89
N ARG A 204 -4.58 5.14 -7.44
CA ARG A 204 -5.94 4.83 -7.91
C ARG A 204 -5.92 3.73 -8.96
N ASP A 205 -5.01 3.81 -9.93
CA ASP A 205 -4.87 2.78 -10.96
C ASP A 205 -4.51 1.41 -10.37
N LEU A 206 -3.65 1.36 -9.33
CA LEU A 206 -3.32 0.12 -8.65
C LEU A 206 -4.50 -0.46 -7.87
N PHE A 207 -5.26 0.38 -7.15
CA PHE A 207 -6.49 -0.06 -6.47
C PHE A 207 -7.53 -0.55 -7.47
N LYS A 208 -7.76 0.17 -8.56
CA LYS A 208 -8.66 -0.23 -9.62
C LYS A 208 -8.28 -1.59 -10.21
N ARG A 209 -7.02 -1.79 -10.58
CA ARG A 209 -6.53 -3.09 -11.06
C ARG A 209 -6.74 -4.20 -10.03
N THR A 210 -6.59 -3.92 -8.74
CA THR A 210 -6.79 -4.92 -7.69
C THR A 210 -8.26 -5.29 -7.52
N PHE A 211 -9.14 -4.28 -7.41
CA PHE A 211 -10.53 -4.47 -6.97
C PHE A 211 -11.56 -4.51 -8.12
N GLU A 212 -11.14 -4.26 -9.37
CA GLU A 212 -11.97 -4.48 -10.56
C GLU A 212 -11.44 -5.68 -11.36
N GLU A 213 -10.31 -5.50 -12.06
CA GLU A 213 -9.77 -6.55 -12.92
C GLU A 213 -9.25 -7.76 -12.13
N GLY A 214 -8.57 -7.50 -11.02
CA GLY A 214 -7.94 -8.48 -10.14
C GLY A 214 -8.84 -9.05 -9.04
N LEU A 215 -10.09 -8.57 -8.93
CA LEU A 215 -11.02 -9.05 -7.90
C LEU A 215 -11.25 -10.56 -8.02
N ASN A 216 -11.51 -11.03 -9.23
CA ASN A 216 -11.77 -12.44 -9.54
C ASN A 216 -10.68 -13.10 -10.42
N ASP A 217 -9.66 -12.34 -10.84
CA ASP A 217 -8.53 -12.82 -11.62
C ASP A 217 -7.20 -12.40 -10.94
N PRO A 218 -6.65 -13.24 -10.03
CA PRO A 218 -5.48 -12.88 -9.23
C PRO A 218 -4.26 -12.45 -10.03
N ILE A 219 -4.07 -12.97 -11.25
CA ILE A 219 -2.90 -12.66 -12.11
C ILE A 219 -2.90 -11.20 -12.56
N LYS A 220 -4.07 -10.57 -12.64
CA LYS A 220 -4.20 -9.15 -13.03
C LYS A 220 -3.87 -8.17 -11.92
N ARG A 221 -3.75 -8.63 -10.68
CA ARG A 221 -3.40 -7.77 -9.55
C ARG A 221 -2.02 -7.17 -9.72
N PRO A 222 -1.82 -5.91 -9.27
CA PRO A 222 -0.49 -5.34 -9.19
C PRO A 222 0.41 -6.19 -8.29
N THR A 223 1.63 -6.40 -8.73
CA THR A 223 2.68 -7.01 -7.90
C THR A 223 3.05 -6.07 -6.76
N ILE A 224 3.63 -6.62 -5.69
CA ILE A 224 4.11 -5.80 -4.58
C ILE A 224 5.21 -4.80 -5.00
N SER A 225 5.96 -5.09 -6.06
CA SER A 225 6.94 -4.16 -6.64
C SER A 225 6.27 -2.97 -7.32
N GLU A 226 5.15 -3.17 -8.00
CA GLU A 226 4.35 -2.08 -8.58
C GLU A 226 3.77 -1.21 -7.46
N TRP A 227 3.30 -1.80 -6.35
CA TRP A 227 2.87 -1.08 -5.17
C TRP A 227 3.99 -0.25 -4.54
N CYS A 228 5.22 -0.80 -4.38
CA CYS A 228 6.38 -0.04 -3.92
C CYS A 228 6.62 1.20 -4.80
N ASN A 229 6.59 1.03 -6.11
CA ASN A 229 6.79 2.14 -7.06
C ASN A 229 5.66 3.18 -6.97
N GLY A 230 4.40 2.72 -6.89
CA GLY A 230 3.24 3.60 -6.73
C GLY A 230 3.30 4.45 -5.47
N PHE A 231 3.64 3.85 -4.32
CA PHE A 231 3.79 4.58 -3.07
C PHE A 231 4.97 5.54 -3.07
N ASN A 232 6.12 5.17 -3.64
CA ASN A 232 7.25 6.08 -3.81
C ASN A 232 6.87 7.28 -4.69
N LYS A 233 6.10 7.05 -5.75
CA LYS A 233 5.58 8.14 -6.59
C LYS A 233 4.60 9.02 -5.81
N ALA A 234 3.65 8.43 -5.07
CA ALA A 234 2.70 9.16 -4.25
C ALA A 234 3.38 10.04 -3.19
N LEU A 235 4.46 9.57 -2.57
CA LEU A 235 5.26 10.37 -1.63
C LEU A 235 5.85 11.63 -2.29
N ASN A 236 6.15 11.59 -3.59
CA ASN A 236 6.64 12.74 -4.34
C ASN A 236 5.53 13.70 -4.77
N GLU A 237 4.28 13.22 -4.81
CA GLU A 237 3.10 14.00 -5.22
C GLU A 237 2.39 14.70 -4.04
N VAL A 238 2.78 14.39 -2.80
CA VAL A 238 2.16 14.95 -1.60
C VAL A 238 2.80 16.26 -1.20
N ILE A 239 1.98 17.26 -0.91
CA ILE A 239 2.37 18.59 -0.43
C ILE A 239 1.74 18.89 0.94
N LYS A 240 2.34 19.82 1.67
CA LYS A 240 1.84 20.29 2.97
C LYS A 240 1.07 21.60 2.80
N CYS A 241 -0.17 21.65 3.30
CA CYS A 241 -0.91 22.92 3.35
C CYS A 241 -0.23 23.91 4.31
N PRO A 242 0.02 25.14 3.87
CA PRO A 242 0.64 26.17 4.73
C PRO A 242 -0.27 26.63 5.88
N ASP A 243 -1.58 26.56 5.70
CA ASP A 243 -2.56 27.07 6.64
C ASP A 243 -2.98 26.03 7.68
N CYS A 244 -3.47 24.87 7.25
CA CYS A 244 -3.97 23.83 8.16
C CYS A 244 -2.92 22.75 8.50
N GLY A 245 -1.75 22.73 7.84
CA GLY A 245 -0.66 21.79 8.11
C GLY A 245 -0.90 20.36 7.61
N ILE A 246 -2.05 20.06 6.99
CA ILE A 246 -2.38 18.72 6.48
C ILE A 246 -1.65 18.48 5.17
N HIS A 247 -1.14 17.24 4.99
CA HIS A 247 -0.59 16.78 3.72
C HIS A 247 -1.70 16.26 2.83
N TYR A 248 -1.66 16.58 1.55
CA TYR A 248 -2.62 16.12 0.55
C TYR A 248 -1.97 15.94 -0.82
N PRO A 249 -2.54 15.11 -1.72
CA PRO A 249 -2.04 14.94 -3.08
C PRO A 249 -2.18 16.24 -3.89
N HIS A 250 -1.10 16.69 -4.52
CA HIS A 250 -1.12 17.91 -5.33
C HIS A 250 -2.04 17.85 -6.55
N THR A 251 -2.33 16.66 -7.05
CA THR A 251 -3.19 16.46 -8.24
C THR A 251 -4.64 16.92 -8.06
N ILE A 252 -5.03 17.26 -6.81
CA ILE A 252 -6.38 17.73 -6.51
C ILE A 252 -6.39 19.26 -6.56
N SER A 253 -6.94 19.83 -7.63
CA SER A 253 -7.39 21.25 -7.81
C SER A 253 -6.43 22.38 -7.46
N GLY A 254 -5.23 22.15 -6.95
CA GLY A 254 -4.33 23.22 -6.47
C GLY A 254 -4.76 23.89 -5.15
N GLU A 255 -5.93 23.51 -4.62
CA GLU A 255 -6.45 23.96 -3.33
C GLU A 255 -6.40 22.83 -2.31
N CYS A 256 -6.17 23.19 -1.06
CA CYS A 256 -6.23 22.22 0.03
C CYS A 256 -7.67 21.71 0.19
N PRO A 257 -7.91 20.39 0.08
CA PRO A 257 -9.26 19.85 0.17
C PRO A 257 -9.88 19.97 1.58
N PHE A 258 -9.04 20.30 2.60
CA PHE A 258 -9.48 20.39 3.98
C PHE A 258 -9.83 21.84 4.41
N CYS A 259 -9.11 22.84 3.92
CA CYS A 259 -9.36 24.23 4.31
C CYS A 259 -9.65 25.18 3.12
N GLY A 260 -9.64 24.71 1.89
CA GLY A 260 -9.92 25.48 0.69
C GLY A 260 -8.84 26.51 0.28
N LYS A 261 -7.70 26.55 1.01
CA LYS A 261 -6.63 27.49 0.70
C LYS A 261 -5.77 26.99 -0.45
N SER A 262 -5.41 27.90 -1.36
CA SER A 262 -4.49 27.61 -2.45
C SER A 262 -3.07 27.45 -1.94
N SER A 263 -2.32 26.51 -2.51
CA SER A 263 -0.88 26.42 -2.29
C SER A 263 -0.17 27.40 -3.22
N ASP A 264 0.36 28.49 -2.65
CA ASP A 264 1.09 29.51 -3.40
C ASP A 264 2.39 29.04 -3.93
N SER A 265 2.84 28.78 -4.97
CA SER A 265 4.20 28.45 -5.47
C SER A 265 4.64 27.02 -5.27
N ILE A 266 4.20 26.16 -6.15
CA ILE A 266 4.71 24.81 -6.32
C ILE A 266 5.65 24.76 -7.52
N ILE A 267 6.83 24.17 -7.34
CA ILE A 267 7.76 23.88 -8.44
C ILE A 267 7.66 22.40 -8.77
N LYS A 268 7.21 22.09 -9.99
CA LYS A 268 7.20 20.74 -10.52
C LYS A 268 8.47 20.52 -11.33
N ILE A 269 9.34 19.61 -10.86
CA ILE A 269 10.56 19.24 -11.56
C ILE A 269 10.34 17.89 -12.24
N GLN A 270 10.46 17.88 -13.54
CA GLN A 270 10.42 16.65 -14.33
C GLN A 270 11.83 16.33 -14.83
N MET A 271 12.40 15.25 -14.30
CA MET A 271 13.73 14.78 -14.73
C MET A 271 13.55 13.79 -15.89
N LYS A 272 14.27 14.05 -16.99
CA LYS A 272 14.31 13.17 -18.15
C LYS A 272 15.73 12.65 -18.32
N ARG A 273 15.88 11.35 -18.39
CA ARG A 273 17.11 10.69 -18.80
C ARG A 273 17.01 10.34 -20.28
N TRP A 274 18.05 10.63 -21.01
CA TRP A 274 18.18 10.22 -22.41
C TRP A 274 18.91 8.89 -22.48
N GLU A 275 18.26 7.86 -22.98
CA GLU A 275 18.88 6.57 -23.21
C GLU A 275 19.20 6.39 -24.69
N ARG A 276 20.37 5.84 -24.96
CA ARG A 276 20.74 5.43 -26.30
C ARG A 276 19.93 4.21 -26.69
N LEU A 277 19.16 4.32 -27.76
CA LEU A 277 18.46 3.19 -28.33
C LEU A 277 19.49 2.35 -29.12
N SER A 278 19.84 1.18 -28.60
CA SER A 278 20.60 0.17 -29.31
C SER A 278 19.65 -0.90 -29.83
N ARG A 279 19.80 -1.29 -31.07
CA ARG A 279 19.01 -2.38 -31.66
C ARG A 279 19.88 -3.62 -31.77
N TYR A 280 19.41 -4.72 -31.19
CA TYR A 280 20.06 -6.02 -31.40
C TYR A 280 19.63 -6.57 -32.75
N ASP A 281 20.64 -6.79 -33.64
CA ASP A 281 20.40 -7.43 -34.91
C ASP A 281 20.54 -8.95 -34.76
N LYS A 282 19.43 -9.64 -34.88
CA LYS A 282 19.37 -11.10 -34.78
C LYS A 282 20.08 -11.84 -35.90
N THR A 283 20.27 -11.20 -37.06
CA THR A 283 20.89 -11.80 -38.23
C THR A 283 22.42 -11.81 -38.11
N THR A 284 22.99 -10.74 -37.57
CA THR A 284 24.44 -10.59 -37.39
C THR A 284 24.92 -10.98 -36.01
N ASN A 285 23.97 -11.25 -35.06
CA ASN A 285 24.22 -11.51 -33.63
C ASN A 285 25.05 -10.40 -32.97
N THR A 286 24.86 -9.15 -33.39
CA THR A 286 25.60 -7.99 -32.88
C THR A 286 24.61 -6.89 -32.41
N MET A 287 25.10 -6.05 -31.47
CA MET A 287 24.43 -4.80 -31.12
C MET A 287 24.82 -3.74 -32.17
N GLN A 288 23.82 -3.22 -32.87
CA GLN A 288 24.03 -2.09 -33.79
C GLN A 288 24.33 -0.81 -33.01
N GLU A 289 25.11 0.07 -33.60
CA GLU A 289 25.39 1.43 -33.13
C GLU A 289 24.09 2.15 -32.72
N PRO A 290 24.13 3.06 -31.74
CA PRO A 290 22.97 3.74 -31.25
C PRO A 290 22.20 4.42 -32.36
N PHE A 291 20.95 3.98 -32.54
CA PHE A 291 20.05 4.44 -33.59
C PHE A 291 19.44 5.81 -33.30
N GLY A 292 19.40 6.22 -32.01
CA GLY A 292 18.81 7.47 -31.58
C GLY A 292 18.81 7.62 -30.06
N LEU A 293 18.26 8.73 -29.59
CA LEU A 293 18.03 9.00 -28.19
C LEU A 293 16.51 9.07 -27.94
N ALA A 294 16.01 8.29 -27.01
CA ALA A 294 14.63 8.42 -26.52
C ALA A 294 14.63 9.06 -25.14
N PRO A 295 13.78 10.07 -24.90
CA PRO A 295 13.62 10.60 -23.56
C PRO A 295 12.81 9.61 -22.72
N MET A 296 13.37 9.16 -21.62
CA MET A 296 12.61 8.48 -20.57
C MET A 296 12.35 9.44 -19.45
N VAL A 297 11.09 9.58 -19.03
CA VAL A 297 10.77 10.30 -17.81
C VAL A 297 11.23 9.44 -16.64
N PHE A 298 12.19 9.94 -15.91
CA PHE A 298 12.81 9.19 -14.82
C PHE A 298 12.07 9.42 -13.49
N GLU A 299 11.76 10.66 -13.20
CA GLU A 299 11.09 11.03 -11.95
C GLU A 299 10.40 12.39 -12.09
N GLU A 300 9.27 12.54 -11.43
CA GLU A 300 8.57 13.80 -11.27
C GLU A 300 8.54 14.15 -9.79
N ILE A 301 9.13 15.28 -9.43
CA ILE A 301 9.21 15.76 -8.05
C ILE A 301 8.47 17.08 -7.94
N ILE A 302 7.61 17.18 -6.95
CA ILE A 302 6.94 18.42 -6.58
C ILE A 302 7.66 19.00 -5.36
N ILE A 303 8.06 20.25 -5.46
CA ILE A 303 8.71 20.99 -4.39
C ILE A 303 7.84 22.21 -4.05
N ASP A 304 7.42 22.30 -2.81
CA ASP A 304 6.82 23.50 -2.24
C ASP A 304 7.78 24.16 -1.23
N LYS A 305 7.45 25.38 -0.79
CA LYS A 305 8.28 26.12 0.17
C LYS A 305 8.37 25.48 1.55
N TYR A 306 7.56 24.44 1.82
CA TYR A 306 7.49 23.74 3.10
C TYR A 306 8.10 22.33 3.04
N THR A 307 8.42 21.85 1.84
CA THR A 307 8.94 20.50 1.62
C THR A 307 10.44 20.58 1.34
N THR A 308 11.27 20.23 2.31
CA THR A 308 12.70 20.03 2.08
C THR A 308 12.92 18.62 1.56
N LYS A 309 12.92 18.45 0.25
CA LYS A 309 13.32 17.20 -0.39
C LYS A 309 14.76 17.32 -0.87
N TYR A 310 15.63 16.47 -0.34
CA TYR A 310 17.01 16.37 -0.83
C TYR A 310 17.01 15.58 -2.13
N ILE A 311 17.34 16.25 -3.22
CA ILE A 311 17.64 15.56 -4.49
C ILE A 311 19.04 14.97 -4.33
N LYS A 312 19.14 13.65 -4.29
CA LYS A 312 20.44 12.96 -4.21
C LYS A 312 21.22 13.20 -5.51
N SER A 313 22.50 13.49 -5.40
CA SER A 313 23.40 13.70 -6.56
C SER A 313 23.41 12.51 -7.56
N SER A 314 23.07 11.31 -7.12
CA SER A 314 22.90 10.13 -7.98
C SER A 314 21.77 10.24 -9.02
N HIS A 315 20.91 11.25 -8.91
CA HIS A 315 19.85 11.52 -9.89
C HIS A 315 20.30 12.40 -11.07
N PHE A 316 21.53 12.93 -11.02
CA PHE A 316 22.10 13.84 -12.04
C PHE A 316 23.24 13.25 -12.87
N LEU A 317 23.52 11.94 -12.75
CA LEU A 317 24.58 11.27 -13.53
C LEU A 317 24.01 10.42 -14.65
#